data_027fc3a4cc0237ccafddb9671516e102
#
_entry.id   027fc3a4cc0237ccafddb9671516e102
#
_cell.length_a   1.000
_cell.length_b   1.000
_cell.length_c   1.000
_cell.angle_alpha   90.00
_cell.angle_beta   90.00
_cell.angle_gamma   90.00
#
_symmetry.space_group_name_H-M   'P 1'
#
loop_
_entity.id
_entity.type
_entity.pdbx_description
1 polymer ?
#
loop_
_entity_poly.entity_id
_entity_poly.type
_entity_poly.pdbx_seq_one_letter_code
_entity_poly.pdbx_strand_id
1 'polypeptide(L)'
;GITLEPGEYELTLEAGGVAEGTAIALLAAGGFVLLDTTTTPELEAEGLARDVIRAVQDTRKAAGFDVSDRIRLRLLFQNADDGHAVQSAFEAADVAGETLAVDARVLIAGELDPADAGGVNTFSAVAARGHGVNVAKGTYANRGSFMVVVERIGGAA
;
A
#
# COMPACT_ATOMS: atom_id res chain seq x y z
N GLY A 1 -42.59 42.59 6.91
CA GLY A 1 -41.73 41.50 6.44
C GLY A 1 -41.76 41.48 4.91
N ILE A 2 -40.64 41.23 4.29
CA ILE A 2 -40.52 41.02 2.84
C ILE A 2 -40.64 39.52 2.62
N THR A 3 -41.54 39.09 1.75
CA THR A 3 -41.66 37.71 1.33
C THR A 3 -40.91 37.56 0.00
N LEU A 4 -39.95 36.63 -0.07
CA LEU A 4 -39.22 36.34 -1.29
C LEU A 4 -39.88 35.16 -2.01
N GLU A 5 -40.02 35.28 -3.32
CA GLU A 5 -40.54 34.22 -4.18
C GLU A 5 -39.41 33.28 -4.62
N PRO A 6 -39.75 32.02 -4.97
CA PRO A 6 -38.75 31.08 -5.52
C PRO A 6 -38.09 31.65 -6.77
N GLY A 7 -36.75 31.81 -6.73
CA GLY A 7 -35.94 32.42 -7.78
C GLY A 7 -35.45 33.83 -7.47
N GLU A 8 -35.95 34.47 -6.40
CA GLU A 8 -35.46 35.76 -5.91
C GLU A 8 -34.36 35.64 -4.87
N TYR A 9 -33.99 34.40 -4.49
CA TYR A 9 -32.90 34.12 -3.56
C TYR A 9 -32.11 32.91 -4.02
N GLU A 10 -30.84 32.96 -3.73
CA GLU A 10 -29.93 31.84 -3.88
C GLU A 10 -29.46 31.38 -2.48
N LEU A 11 -29.64 30.08 -2.19
CA LEU A 11 -29.18 29.50 -0.96
C LEU A 11 -27.76 28.94 -1.19
N THR A 12 -26.77 29.58 -0.63
CA THR A 12 -25.41 29.08 -0.59
C THR A 12 -25.15 28.44 0.77
N LEU A 13 -24.85 27.16 0.75
CA LEU A 13 -24.36 26.46 1.96
C LEU A 13 -22.86 26.71 2.09
N GLU A 14 -22.47 27.46 3.10
CA GLU A 14 -21.09 27.64 3.45
C GLU A 14 -20.78 26.83 4.72
N ALA A 15 -19.78 25.97 4.64
CA ALA A 15 -19.26 25.29 5.81
C ALA A 15 -18.34 26.23 6.57
N GLY A 16 -18.91 26.99 7.50
CA GLY A 16 -18.13 27.84 8.40
C GLY A 16 -17.49 27.03 9.53
N GLY A 17 -16.20 27.28 9.81
CA GLY A 17 -15.55 26.74 10.99
C GLY A 17 -15.18 25.26 10.93
N VAL A 18 -14.78 24.78 9.78
CA VAL A 18 -14.26 23.40 9.64
C VAL A 18 -12.97 23.27 10.43
N ALA A 19 -12.91 22.27 11.30
CA ALA A 19 -11.70 21.95 12.05
C ALA A 19 -10.58 21.50 11.10
N GLU A 20 -9.34 21.80 11.44
CA GLU A 20 -8.18 21.24 10.75
C GLU A 20 -8.25 19.72 10.78
N GLY A 21 -7.93 19.07 9.67
CA GLY A 21 -8.06 17.61 9.53
C GLY A 21 -9.48 17.12 9.17
N THR A 22 -10.39 18.02 8.76
CA THR A 22 -11.74 17.64 8.32
C THR A 22 -11.92 17.98 6.85
N ALA A 23 -12.39 17.04 6.04
CA ALA A 23 -12.85 17.25 4.69
C ALA A 23 -14.37 17.34 4.65
N ILE A 24 -14.90 18.25 3.80
CA ILE A 24 -16.34 18.43 3.59
C ILE A 24 -16.67 18.20 2.13
N ALA A 25 -17.74 17.46 1.87
CA ALA A 25 -18.34 17.35 0.56
C ALA A 25 -19.86 17.64 0.63
N LEU A 26 -20.34 18.44 -0.33
CA LEU A 26 -21.77 18.70 -0.51
C LEU A 26 -22.42 17.55 -1.27
N LEU A 27 -23.61 17.15 -0.82
CA LEU A 27 -24.39 16.10 -1.48
C LEU A 27 -25.35 16.75 -2.51
N ALA A 28 -25.49 16.11 -3.67
CA ALA A 28 -26.37 16.58 -4.74
C ALA A 28 -27.87 16.68 -4.32
N ALA A 29 -28.25 15.87 -3.33
CA ALA A 29 -29.65 15.89 -2.79
C ALA A 29 -29.85 16.88 -1.63
N GLY A 30 -28.86 17.74 -1.38
CA GLY A 30 -28.84 18.65 -0.23
C GLY A 30 -28.20 17.98 0.99
N GLY A 31 -27.56 18.79 1.83
CA GLY A 31 -26.76 18.34 2.98
C GLY A 31 -25.28 18.24 2.67
N PHE A 32 -24.54 17.75 3.63
CA PHE A 32 -23.08 17.63 3.53
C PHE A 32 -22.56 16.40 4.30
N VAL A 33 -21.40 15.93 3.91
CA VAL A 33 -20.64 14.91 4.62
C VAL A 33 -19.40 15.56 5.21
N LEU A 34 -19.16 15.29 6.48
CA LEU A 34 -17.93 15.63 7.18
C LEU A 34 -17.12 14.35 7.33
N LEU A 35 -15.88 14.38 6.90
CA LEU A 35 -14.93 13.28 7.07
C LEU A 35 -13.76 13.79 7.92
N ASP A 36 -13.52 13.14 9.04
CA ASP A 36 -12.28 13.32 9.79
C ASP A 36 -11.14 12.64 9.00
N THR A 37 -10.18 13.45 8.58
CA THR A 37 -9.00 13.01 7.79
C THR A 37 -7.74 12.93 8.64
N THR A 38 -7.89 13.01 9.96
CA THR A 38 -6.76 12.87 10.89
C THR A 38 -6.22 11.45 10.79
N THR A 39 -4.96 11.32 10.42
CA THR A 39 -4.28 10.02 10.37
C THR A 39 -3.51 9.78 11.66
N THR A 40 -3.55 8.55 12.15
CA THR A 40 -2.68 8.07 13.21
C THR A 40 -1.52 7.26 12.61
N PRO A 41 -0.40 7.10 13.33
CA PRO A 41 0.69 6.24 12.86
C PRO A 41 0.23 4.81 12.50
N GLU A 42 -0.74 4.28 13.23
CA GLU A 42 -1.30 2.94 12.97
C GLU A 42 -2.08 2.91 11.66
N LEU A 43 -2.90 3.92 11.38
CA LEU A 43 -3.63 4.05 10.10
C LEU A 43 -2.68 4.25 8.94
N GLU A 44 -1.61 5.00 9.13
CA GLU A 44 -0.57 5.17 8.11
C GLU A 44 0.14 3.85 7.82
N ALA A 45 0.49 3.07 8.85
CA ALA A 45 1.11 1.76 8.70
C ALA A 45 0.17 0.76 8.00
N GLU A 46 -1.12 0.76 8.35
CA GLU A 46 -2.13 -0.07 7.67
C GLU A 46 -2.29 0.32 6.20
N GLY A 47 -2.33 1.62 5.90
CA GLY A 47 -2.37 2.13 4.52
C GLY A 47 -1.17 1.67 3.71
N LEU A 48 0.03 1.76 4.30
CA LEU A 48 1.27 1.31 3.67
C LEU A 48 1.27 -0.22 3.42
N ALA A 49 0.77 -1.00 4.37
CA ALA A 49 0.64 -2.45 4.20
C ALA A 49 -0.33 -2.82 3.05
N ARG A 50 -1.43 -2.08 2.88
CA ARG A 50 -2.35 -2.25 1.75
C ARG A 50 -1.71 -1.91 0.41
N ASP A 51 -0.89 -0.85 0.35
CA ASP A 51 -0.12 -0.52 -0.86
C ASP A 51 0.89 -1.61 -1.20
N VAL A 52 1.50 -2.23 -0.19
CA VAL A 52 2.37 -3.41 -0.37
C VAL A 52 1.59 -4.58 -0.97
N ILE A 53 0.44 -4.95 -0.39
CA ILE A 53 -0.41 -6.03 -0.91
C ILE A 53 -0.73 -5.79 -2.38
N ARG A 54 -1.17 -4.59 -2.72
CA ARG A 54 -1.48 -4.19 -4.09
C ARG A 54 -0.27 -4.35 -5.02
N ALA A 55 0.90 -3.85 -4.62
CA ALA A 55 2.12 -3.96 -5.42
C ALA A 55 2.55 -5.42 -5.65
N VAL A 56 2.37 -6.27 -4.64
CA VAL A 56 2.63 -7.73 -4.76
C VAL A 56 1.65 -8.36 -5.74
N GLN A 57 0.35 -8.06 -5.65
CA GLN A 57 -0.66 -8.61 -6.57
C GLN A 57 -0.41 -8.14 -8.01
N ASP A 58 -0.06 -6.88 -8.22
CA ASP A 58 0.29 -6.36 -9.53
C ASP A 58 1.55 -7.05 -10.09
N THR A 59 2.55 -7.32 -9.23
CA THR A 59 3.76 -8.05 -9.62
C THR A 59 3.46 -9.49 -9.99
N ARG A 60 2.63 -10.20 -9.23
CA ARG A 60 2.16 -11.57 -9.54
C ARG A 60 1.46 -11.62 -10.89
N LYS A 61 0.54 -10.68 -11.13
CA LYS A 61 -0.20 -10.56 -12.40
C LYS A 61 0.73 -10.31 -13.58
N ALA A 62 1.67 -9.37 -13.43
CA ALA A 62 2.67 -9.06 -14.47
C ALA A 62 3.59 -10.26 -14.76
N ALA A 63 3.85 -11.10 -13.75
CA ALA A 63 4.63 -12.32 -13.85
C ALA A 63 3.87 -13.51 -14.47
N GLY A 64 2.55 -13.37 -14.73
CA GLY A 64 1.71 -14.45 -15.21
C GLY A 64 1.49 -15.57 -14.20
N PHE A 65 1.51 -15.26 -12.90
CA PHE A 65 1.23 -16.25 -11.86
C PHE A 65 -0.27 -16.51 -11.79
N ASP A 66 -0.63 -17.76 -11.53
CA ASP A 66 -2.01 -18.13 -11.25
C ASP A 66 -2.47 -17.58 -9.89
N VAL A 67 -3.77 -17.40 -9.72
CA VAL A 67 -4.37 -16.90 -8.48
C VAL A 67 -4.02 -17.79 -7.28
N SER A 68 -3.89 -19.10 -7.52
CA SER A 68 -3.58 -20.11 -6.50
C SER A 68 -2.08 -20.31 -6.24
N ASP A 69 -1.21 -19.72 -7.05
CA ASP A 69 0.23 -19.89 -6.88
C ASP A 69 0.70 -19.40 -5.51
N ARG A 70 1.50 -20.24 -4.84
CA ARG A 70 2.19 -19.87 -3.62
C ARG A 70 3.51 -19.18 -3.94
N ILE A 71 3.86 -18.16 -3.15
CA ILE A 71 5.07 -17.39 -3.38
C ILE A 71 5.97 -17.32 -2.16
N ARG A 72 7.25 -17.10 -2.42
CA ARG A 72 8.17 -16.48 -1.47
C ARG A 72 8.22 -14.99 -1.76
N LEU A 73 8.02 -14.17 -0.72
CA LEU A 73 7.95 -12.71 -0.82
C LEU A 73 9.13 -12.08 -0.09
N ARG A 74 9.78 -11.13 -0.74
CA ARG A 74 10.77 -10.23 -0.13
C ARG A 74 10.42 -8.80 -0.48
N LEU A 75 10.33 -7.97 0.54
CA LEU A 75 10.07 -6.54 0.43
C LEU A 75 11.32 -5.81 0.91
N LEU A 76 11.92 -4.97 0.08
CA LEU A 76 13.10 -4.20 0.45
C LEU A 76 12.76 -2.72 0.50
N PHE A 77 12.89 -2.13 1.67
CA PHE A 77 12.69 -0.71 1.93
C PHE A 77 14.04 0.00 2.03
N GLN A 78 14.12 1.18 1.41
CA GLN A 78 15.27 2.08 1.55
C GLN A 78 15.12 2.97 2.79
N ASN A 79 13.87 3.32 3.15
CA ASN A 79 13.53 4.08 4.34
C ASN A 79 13.24 3.11 5.49
N ALA A 80 13.94 3.26 6.61
CA ALA A 80 13.79 2.38 7.77
C ALA A 80 12.43 2.55 8.45
N ASP A 81 11.95 3.79 8.59
CA ASP A 81 10.66 4.08 9.25
C ASP A 81 9.50 3.39 8.51
N ASP A 82 9.51 3.45 7.18
CA ASP A 82 8.50 2.79 6.34
C ASP A 82 8.61 1.27 6.44
N GLY A 83 9.82 0.73 6.45
CA GLY A 83 10.06 -0.71 6.62
C GLY A 83 9.55 -1.22 7.96
N HIS A 84 9.84 -0.51 9.05
CA HIS A 84 9.35 -0.85 10.38
C HIS A 84 7.83 -0.68 10.50
N ALA A 85 7.24 0.35 9.87
CA ALA A 85 5.81 0.54 9.83
C ALA A 85 5.10 -0.65 9.14
N VAL A 86 5.60 -1.09 7.97
CA VAL A 86 5.06 -2.28 7.30
C VAL A 86 5.26 -3.53 8.14
N GLN A 87 6.44 -3.70 8.75
CA GLN A 87 6.72 -4.85 9.60
C GLN A 87 5.77 -4.94 10.79
N SER A 88 5.44 -3.81 11.42
CA SER A 88 4.49 -3.75 12.54
C SER A 88 3.04 -4.04 12.12
N ALA A 89 2.63 -3.62 10.92
CA ALA A 89 1.29 -3.83 10.38
C ALA A 89 1.14 -5.16 9.63
N PHE A 90 2.22 -5.92 9.46
CA PHE A 90 2.27 -7.08 8.57
C PHE A 90 1.25 -8.17 8.94
N GLU A 91 1.14 -8.48 10.23
CA GLU A 91 0.20 -9.47 10.74
C GLU A 91 -1.23 -8.92 10.76
N ALA A 92 -1.41 -7.67 11.21
CA ALA A 92 -2.73 -7.05 11.31
C ALA A 92 -3.41 -6.89 9.95
N ALA A 93 -2.62 -6.59 8.90
CA ALA A 93 -3.10 -6.48 7.53
C ALA A 93 -3.12 -7.81 6.75
N ASP A 94 -2.73 -8.91 7.39
CA ASP A 94 -2.64 -10.25 6.79
C ASP A 94 -1.91 -10.26 5.43
N VAL A 95 -0.79 -9.54 5.34
CA VAL A 95 -0.03 -9.39 4.10
C VAL A 95 0.36 -10.75 3.50
N ALA A 96 0.71 -11.72 4.35
CA ALA A 96 1.08 -13.06 3.89
C ALA A 96 -0.11 -13.82 3.31
N GLY A 97 -1.27 -13.79 3.97
CA GLY A 97 -2.50 -14.45 3.51
C GLY A 97 -3.03 -13.83 2.23
N GLU A 98 -3.18 -12.51 2.19
CA GLU A 98 -3.66 -11.75 1.04
C GLU A 98 -2.77 -11.90 -0.21
N THR A 99 -1.49 -12.20 -0.03
CA THR A 99 -0.54 -12.39 -1.14
C THR A 99 -0.21 -13.86 -1.43
N LEU A 100 -0.75 -14.80 -0.65
CA LEU A 100 -0.42 -16.23 -0.69
C LEU A 100 1.07 -16.51 -0.51
N ALA A 101 1.72 -15.71 0.31
CA ALA A 101 3.13 -15.89 0.63
C ALA A 101 3.31 -16.94 1.73
N VAL A 102 4.02 -18.02 1.45
CA VAL A 102 4.35 -19.06 2.43
C VAL A 102 5.64 -18.75 3.21
N ASP A 103 6.43 -17.82 2.69
CA ASP A 103 7.61 -17.27 3.33
C ASP A 103 7.73 -15.80 2.90
N ALA A 104 7.53 -14.90 3.84
CA ALA A 104 7.54 -13.46 3.62
C ALA A 104 8.54 -12.79 4.55
N ARG A 105 9.33 -11.85 4.02
CA ARG A 105 10.26 -11.04 4.82
C ARG A 105 10.24 -9.59 4.38
N VAL A 106 10.27 -8.70 5.36
CA VAL A 106 10.55 -7.29 5.19
C VAL A 106 12.05 -7.08 5.45
N LEU A 107 12.73 -6.49 4.49
CA LEU A 107 14.15 -6.19 4.53
C LEU A 107 14.33 -4.68 4.51
N ILE A 108 15.21 -4.15 5.35
CA ILE A 108 15.47 -2.72 5.47
C ILE A 108 16.93 -2.48 5.08
N ALA A 109 17.14 -1.60 4.11
CA ALA A 109 18.49 -1.25 3.67
C ALA A 109 19.25 -0.61 4.85
N GLY A 110 20.42 -1.12 5.16
CA GLY A 110 21.21 -0.68 6.32
C GLY A 110 21.04 -1.54 7.58
N GLU A 111 20.02 -2.39 7.66
CA GLU A 111 19.77 -3.33 8.76
C GLU A 111 19.92 -4.80 8.31
N LEU A 112 20.38 -5.01 7.08
CA LEU A 112 20.51 -6.34 6.50
C LEU A 112 21.56 -7.15 7.24
N ASP A 113 21.17 -8.33 7.71
CA ASP A 113 22.12 -9.35 8.14
C ASP A 113 23.06 -9.70 6.95
N PRO A 114 24.36 -9.94 7.16
CA PRO A 114 25.27 -10.41 6.13
C PRO A 114 24.77 -11.63 5.34
N ALA A 115 23.98 -12.49 5.98
CA ALA A 115 23.32 -13.62 5.34
C ALA A 115 22.22 -13.19 4.36
N ASP A 116 21.48 -12.12 4.69
CA ASP A 116 20.43 -11.54 3.84
C ASP A 116 21.00 -10.58 2.79
N ALA A 117 22.12 -9.90 3.07
CA ALA A 117 22.82 -9.04 2.11
C ALA A 117 23.33 -9.82 0.88
N GLY A 118 23.76 -11.06 1.06
CA GLY A 118 24.02 -12.00 -0.03
C GLY A 118 22.78 -12.28 -0.87
N GLY A 119 21.61 -12.36 -0.23
CA GLY A 119 20.30 -12.50 -0.86
C GLY A 119 19.92 -11.31 -1.73
N VAL A 120 20.09 -10.07 -1.26
CA VAL A 120 19.75 -8.86 -2.02
C VAL A 120 20.59 -8.73 -3.31
N ASN A 121 21.88 -9.03 -3.23
CA ASN A 121 22.75 -9.09 -4.44
C ASN A 121 22.37 -10.26 -5.35
N THR A 122 21.92 -11.38 -4.78
CA THR A 122 21.42 -12.53 -5.53
C THR A 122 20.09 -12.21 -6.19
N PHE A 123 19.22 -11.37 -5.60
CA PHE A 123 17.94 -10.94 -6.20
C PHE A 123 18.13 -10.15 -7.49
N SER A 124 19.11 -9.25 -7.57
CA SER A 124 19.46 -8.61 -8.84
C SER A 124 20.01 -9.61 -9.86
N ALA A 125 20.76 -10.61 -9.41
CA ALA A 125 21.32 -11.65 -10.28
C ALA A 125 20.30 -12.74 -10.66
N VAL A 126 19.31 -13.02 -9.79
CA VAL A 126 18.26 -14.02 -10.03
C VAL A 126 17.14 -13.44 -10.90
N ALA A 127 16.80 -12.16 -10.75
CA ALA A 127 15.91 -11.45 -11.67
C ALA A 127 16.45 -11.48 -13.13
N ALA A 128 17.78 -11.51 -13.28
CA ALA A 128 18.41 -11.65 -14.60
C ALA A 128 18.39 -13.09 -15.15
N ARG A 129 18.03 -14.12 -14.35
CA ARG A 129 18.07 -15.53 -14.76
C ARG A 129 16.73 -16.14 -15.17
N GLY A 130 15.62 -15.41 -15.08
CA GLY A 130 14.39 -15.75 -15.80
C GLY A 130 13.57 -16.96 -15.35
N HIS A 131 13.80 -17.55 -14.18
CA HIS A 131 13.04 -18.71 -13.72
C HIS A 131 12.19 -18.41 -12.49
N GLY A 132 10.93 -17.97 -12.72
CA GLY A 132 9.91 -17.89 -11.66
C GLY A 132 10.13 -16.79 -10.61
N VAL A 133 11.10 -15.90 -10.80
CA VAL A 133 11.35 -14.74 -9.94
C VAL A 133 11.02 -13.47 -10.70
N ASN A 134 10.20 -12.64 -10.10
CA ASN A 134 9.87 -11.33 -10.63
C ASN A 134 10.19 -10.25 -9.61
N VAL A 135 10.71 -9.14 -10.12
CA VAL A 135 11.07 -7.97 -9.33
C VAL A 135 10.32 -6.77 -9.88
N ALA A 136 9.63 -6.07 -9.01
CA ALA A 136 8.96 -4.83 -9.34
C ALA A 136 9.26 -3.75 -8.31
N LYS A 137 9.07 -2.50 -8.71
CA LYS A 137 9.14 -1.36 -7.83
C LYS A 137 7.72 -0.99 -7.41
N GLY A 138 7.42 -1.10 -6.11
CA GLY A 138 6.22 -0.55 -5.52
C GLY A 138 6.41 0.91 -5.12
N THR A 139 5.33 1.68 -5.13
CA THR A 139 5.30 3.05 -4.61
C THR A 139 4.12 3.19 -3.67
N TYR A 140 4.25 4.05 -2.67
CA TYR A 140 3.18 4.35 -1.72
C TYR A 140 3.00 5.85 -1.58
N ALA A 141 1.74 6.29 -1.59
CA ALA A 141 1.23 7.62 -1.23
C ALA A 141 2.19 8.79 -1.47
N ASN A 142 2.90 8.84 -2.61
CA ASN A 142 3.88 9.89 -2.97
C ASN A 142 5.06 10.08 -1.97
N ARG A 143 5.25 9.18 -1.01
CA ARG A 143 6.27 9.30 0.06
C ARG A 143 7.54 8.52 -0.24
N GLY A 144 7.47 7.43 -1.01
CA GLY A 144 8.65 6.61 -1.21
C GLY A 144 8.42 5.43 -2.16
N SER A 145 9.41 4.57 -2.20
CA SER A 145 9.36 3.36 -3.00
C SER A 145 10.04 2.21 -2.27
N PHE A 146 9.55 1.03 -2.52
CA PHE A 146 10.12 -0.23 -2.07
C PHE A 146 10.28 -1.19 -3.24
N MET A 147 11.10 -2.19 -3.08
CA MET A 147 11.25 -3.26 -4.07
C MET A 147 10.45 -4.48 -3.63
N VAL A 148 9.67 -5.01 -4.57
CA VAL A 148 8.92 -6.27 -4.40
C VAL A 148 9.63 -7.35 -5.17
N VAL A 149 9.96 -8.45 -4.51
CA VAL A 149 10.49 -9.66 -5.14
C VAL A 149 9.56 -10.82 -4.84
N VAL A 150 9.01 -11.43 -5.88
CA VAL A 150 8.17 -12.62 -5.79
C VAL A 150 8.83 -13.79 -6.51
N GLU A 151 8.88 -14.92 -5.84
CA GLU A 151 9.36 -16.18 -6.39
C GLU A 151 8.26 -17.23 -6.28
N ARG A 152 7.89 -17.87 -7.39
CA ARG A 152 6.90 -18.95 -7.38
C ARG A 152 7.46 -20.18 -6.67
N ILE A 153 6.67 -20.75 -5.76
CA ILE A 153 7.01 -22.00 -5.08
C ILE A 153 6.15 -23.12 -5.68
N GLY A 154 6.79 -24.17 -6.19
CA GLY A 154 6.10 -25.39 -6.59
C GLY A 154 5.50 -25.39 -8.00
N GLY A 155 5.97 -24.57 -8.91
CA GLY A 155 5.72 -24.75 -10.33
C GLY A 155 6.64 -25.85 -10.88
N ALA A 156 6.12 -27.07 -11.04
CA ALA A 156 6.80 -28.07 -11.84
C ALA A 156 6.92 -27.54 -13.29
N ALA A 157 8.11 -27.72 -13.87
CA ALA A 157 8.37 -27.47 -15.29
C ALA A 157 7.50 -28.35 -16.18
#